data_9bac3fe1adde9dd1a6328d2e0bb22eda
#
_entry.id   9bac3fe1adde9dd1a6328d2e0bb22eda
#
_cell.length_a   1.000
_cell.length_b   1.000
_cell.length_c   1.000
_cell.angle_alpha   90.00
_cell.angle_beta   90.00
_cell.angle_gamma   90.00
#
_symmetry.space_group_name_H-M   'P 1'
#
loop_
_entity.id
_entity.type
_entity.pdbx_description
1 polymer ?
#
loop_
_entity_poly.entity_id
_entity_poly.type
_entity_poly.pdbx_seq_one_letter_code
_entity_poly.pdbx_strand_id
1 'polypeptide(L)'
;MTETSCDNSPRPGKSTRGRAVQLVSAVMLLTALHVQFAAAAAYDASIAQVDTADGRAPLDELSRRFGSLSADHGWQESLVHAYPDDPGQAIRAWHTARRGEALWIIAGIHGEEPAGPNAIARAFDSIVDVAASGVPVVLIPLGNPKAYRNNWRYPNTAERDWRKGGYSVGDAEHLLPSLGDGTRPRSPGPPGPETRAMTEYVLSLAKSHPPRLVLDLHEDELSTTGGYIYSQGSRADDNPVGARVIDLLLASGIPIRQSGQTRFGEPIVKGIISRDDHGQPIRDGSIDELLSATQIVVNGVKVPGPAAPTVIVVETPAFAGSRFEQRVAAHVAVLQHLEQLWRLSAGIARQQVGPGD
;
A
#
# COMPACT_ATOMS: atom_id res chain seq x y z
N MET A 1 14.28 -51.87 66.54
CA MET A 1 14.84 -50.81 67.32
C MET A 1 14.63 -49.55 66.54
N THR A 2 13.54 -48.86 66.89
CA THR A 2 13.49 -47.51 67.50
C THR A 2 13.87 -46.41 66.49
N GLU A 3 13.14 -45.37 66.21
CA GLU A 3 12.18 -44.58 67.00
C GLU A 3 11.38 -43.68 66.08
N THR A 4 10.14 -43.48 66.50
CA THR A 4 9.16 -42.48 66.00
C THR A 4 9.58 -41.09 66.48
N SER A 5 9.47 -40.10 65.60
CA SER A 5 9.37 -38.71 66.00
C SER A 5 8.23 -38.01 65.22
N CYS A 6 7.21 -37.65 66.02
CA CYS A 6 6.12 -36.75 65.56
C CYS A 6 6.63 -35.31 65.57
N ASP A 7 6.45 -34.61 64.49
CA ASP A 7 6.59 -33.16 64.46
C ASP A 7 5.24 -32.50 64.13
N ASN A 8 4.79 -31.71 65.08
CA ASN A 8 3.54 -30.96 65.12
C ASN A 8 3.87 -29.53 64.71
N SER A 9 3.62 -29.17 63.48
CA SER A 9 3.72 -27.76 63.02
C SER A 9 2.34 -27.21 62.69
N PRO A 10 2.03 -26.00 63.12
CA PRO A 10 0.68 -25.42 62.96
C PRO A 10 0.43 -24.92 61.52
N ARG A 11 -0.81 -25.16 61.02
CA ARG A 11 -1.28 -24.68 59.73
C ARG A 11 -1.33 -23.14 59.72
N PRO A 12 -0.79 -22.46 58.67
CA PRO A 12 -0.94 -21.01 58.52
C PRO A 12 -2.35 -20.68 57.99
N GLY A 13 -2.94 -19.68 58.63
CA GLY A 13 -4.26 -19.17 58.30
C GLY A 13 -4.36 -18.63 56.90
N LYS A 14 -5.51 -18.90 56.26
CA LYS A 14 -5.88 -18.43 54.94
C LYS A 14 -5.99 -16.90 54.96
N SER A 15 -5.04 -16.21 54.30
CA SER A 15 -5.09 -14.76 54.08
C SER A 15 -6.20 -14.36 53.13
N THR A 16 -7.15 -13.57 53.61
CA THR A 16 -8.26 -12.99 52.87
C THR A 16 -7.85 -11.87 51.91
N ARG A 17 -6.55 -11.58 51.79
CA ARG A 17 -6.04 -10.51 50.90
C ARG A 17 -5.98 -10.88 49.41
N GLY A 18 -6.04 -12.18 49.05
CA GLY A 18 -5.92 -12.63 47.65
C GLY A 18 -7.17 -12.37 46.79
N ARG A 19 -8.35 -12.24 47.39
CA ARG A 19 -9.59 -12.04 46.62
C ARG A 19 -9.83 -10.60 46.15
N ALA A 20 -9.36 -9.62 46.90
CA ALA A 20 -9.54 -8.21 46.51
C ALA A 20 -8.65 -7.80 45.33
N VAL A 21 -7.44 -8.32 45.24
CA VAL A 21 -6.51 -8.03 44.13
C VAL A 21 -6.96 -8.65 42.81
N GLN A 22 -7.55 -9.86 42.86
CA GLN A 22 -8.07 -10.47 41.63
C GLN A 22 -9.33 -9.78 41.09
N LEU A 23 -10.20 -9.21 41.95
CA LEU A 23 -11.36 -8.47 41.50
C LEU A 23 -10.98 -7.12 40.83
N VAL A 24 -9.98 -6.43 41.37
CA VAL A 24 -9.52 -5.16 40.80
C VAL A 24 -8.86 -5.38 39.43
N SER A 25 -8.09 -6.45 39.26
CA SER A 25 -7.47 -6.77 37.97
C SER A 25 -8.52 -7.18 36.92
N ALA A 26 -9.58 -7.90 37.30
CA ALA A 26 -10.64 -8.29 36.37
C ALA A 26 -11.50 -7.08 35.95
N VAL A 27 -11.75 -6.12 36.82
CA VAL A 27 -12.51 -4.89 36.50
C VAL A 27 -11.68 -3.96 35.63
N MET A 28 -10.38 -3.83 35.86
CA MET A 28 -9.50 -3.04 34.96
C MET A 28 -9.34 -3.65 33.57
N LEU A 29 -9.27 -4.99 33.45
CA LEU A 29 -9.23 -5.65 32.14
C LEU A 29 -10.53 -5.49 31.38
N LEU A 30 -11.68 -5.57 32.04
CA LEU A 30 -12.99 -5.36 31.43
C LEU A 30 -13.19 -3.91 30.96
N THR A 31 -12.75 -2.91 31.72
CA THR A 31 -12.81 -1.52 31.31
C THR A 31 -11.87 -1.20 30.15
N ALA A 32 -10.66 -1.78 30.12
CA ALA A 32 -9.72 -1.62 29.00
C ALA A 32 -10.27 -2.26 27.73
N LEU A 33 -10.89 -3.45 27.82
CA LEU A 33 -11.52 -4.09 26.67
C LEU A 33 -12.73 -3.28 26.13
N HIS A 34 -13.56 -2.72 27.01
CA HIS A 34 -14.71 -1.91 26.59
C HIS A 34 -14.28 -0.58 25.93
N VAL A 35 -13.21 0.05 26.40
CA VAL A 35 -12.68 1.28 25.79
C VAL A 35 -12.08 0.99 24.42
N GLN A 36 -11.39 -0.15 24.23
CA GLN A 36 -10.88 -0.53 22.92
C GLN A 36 -12.00 -0.88 21.92
N PHE A 37 -13.06 -1.57 22.35
CA PHE A 37 -14.21 -1.85 21.48
C PHE A 37 -15.01 -0.58 21.14
N ALA A 38 -15.18 0.34 22.07
CA ALA A 38 -15.86 1.61 21.80
C ALA A 38 -15.06 2.52 20.86
N ALA A 39 -13.72 2.55 20.98
CA ALA A 39 -12.86 3.31 20.06
C ALA A 39 -12.87 2.71 18.63
N ALA A 40 -12.83 1.38 18.50
CA ALA A 40 -12.92 0.72 17.20
C ALA A 40 -14.30 0.92 16.54
N ALA A 41 -15.38 0.82 17.31
CA ALA A 41 -16.73 1.06 16.80
C ALA A 41 -16.96 2.54 16.39
N ALA A 42 -16.42 3.49 17.14
CA ALA A 42 -16.49 4.91 16.80
C ALA A 42 -15.67 5.25 15.53
N TYR A 43 -14.55 4.54 15.30
CA TYR A 43 -13.74 4.70 14.11
C TYR A 43 -14.49 4.17 12.87
N ASP A 44 -15.02 2.94 12.93
CA ASP A 44 -15.80 2.33 11.84
C ASP A 44 -17.04 3.17 11.48
N ALA A 45 -17.72 3.74 12.46
CA ALA A 45 -18.90 4.57 12.24
C ALA A 45 -18.58 5.91 11.55
N SER A 46 -17.39 6.48 11.77
CA SER A 46 -16.99 7.74 11.14
C SER A 46 -16.62 7.60 9.66
N ILE A 47 -16.18 6.39 9.25
CA ILE A 47 -15.78 6.08 7.89
C ILE A 47 -16.95 5.50 7.08
N ALA A 48 -17.91 4.85 7.74
CA ALA A 48 -19.05 4.18 7.11
C ALA A 48 -20.03 5.14 6.37
N GLN A 49 -19.87 6.45 6.49
CA GLN A 49 -20.75 7.45 5.85
C GLN A 49 -20.19 8.06 4.57
N VAL A 50 -19.11 7.52 4.05
CA VAL A 50 -18.53 8.03 2.81
C VAL A 50 -19.25 7.36 1.65
N ASP A 51 -20.34 7.96 1.23
CA ASP A 51 -20.92 7.78 -0.08
C ASP A 51 -20.24 8.73 -1.07
N THR A 52 -20.85 9.00 -2.20
CA THR A 52 -20.35 9.97 -3.18
C THR A 52 -20.20 11.41 -2.64
N ALA A 53 -20.59 11.67 -1.37
CA ALA A 53 -20.43 12.94 -0.68
C ALA A 53 -19.02 13.13 -0.06
N ASP A 54 -18.11 12.18 -0.18
CA ASP A 54 -16.73 12.31 0.32
C ASP A 54 -15.84 13.26 -0.51
N GLY A 55 -16.37 13.73 -1.63
CA GLY A 55 -15.67 14.63 -2.55
C GLY A 55 -14.95 13.94 -3.69
N ARG A 56 -15.03 12.59 -3.77
CA ARG A 56 -14.46 11.85 -4.91
C ARG A 56 -15.13 12.23 -6.24
N ALA A 57 -14.34 12.34 -7.30
CA ALA A 57 -14.86 12.55 -8.62
C ALA A 57 -15.67 11.33 -9.08
N PRO A 58 -16.77 11.53 -9.85
CA PRO A 58 -17.48 10.43 -10.49
C PRO A 58 -16.57 9.60 -11.40
N LEU A 59 -16.84 8.30 -11.47
CA LEU A 59 -16.01 7.36 -12.25
C LEU A 59 -15.93 7.73 -13.74
N ASP A 60 -17.02 8.22 -14.33
CA ASP A 60 -17.08 8.65 -15.72
C ASP A 60 -16.25 9.92 -15.98
N GLU A 61 -16.13 10.81 -15.00
CA GLU A 61 -15.25 11.98 -15.08
C GLU A 61 -13.78 11.55 -15.09
N LEU A 62 -13.38 10.68 -14.16
CA LEU A 62 -12.02 10.12 -14.12
C LEU A 62 -11.70 9.37 -15.41
N SER A 63 -12.61 8.51 -15.88
CA SER A 63 -12.43 7.74 -17.12
C SER A 63 -12.25 8.64 -18.34
N ARG A 64 -13.01 9.74 -18.42
CA ARG A 64 -12.89 10.72 -19.48
C ARG A 64 -11.56 11.47 -19.42
N ARG A 65 -11.14 11.90 -18.22
CA ARG A 65 -9.86 12.58 -18.01
C ARG A 65 -8.69 11.69 -18.38
N PHE A 66 -8.68 10.43 -17.96
CA PHE A 66 -7.60 9.50 -18.29
C PHE A 66 -7.61 9.07 -19.76
N GLY A 67 -8.81 8.92 -20.37
CA GLY A 67 -8.94 8.62 -21.79
C GLY A 67 -8.32 9.67 -22.71
N SER A 68 -8.22 10.92 -22.27
CA SER A 68 -7.54 11.98 -23.03
C SER A 68 -6.03 11.75 -23.22
N LEU A 69 -5.39 10.88 -22.42
CA LEU A 69 -4.00 10.47 -22.65
C LEU A 69 -3.81 9.86 -24.03
N SER A 70 -4.73 8.99 -24.46
CA SER A 70 -4.67 8.40 -25.78
C SER A 70 -5.12 9.36 -26.86
N ALA A 71 -6.22 10.10 -26.62
CA ALA A 71 -6.81 10.97 -27.61
C ALA A 71 -5.93 12.20 -27.94
N ASP A 72 -5.37 12.83 -26.90
CA ASP A 72 -4.71 14.12 -27.03
C ASP A 72 -3.18 14.02 -26.94
N HIS A 73 -2.64 12.98 -26.31
CA HIS A 73 -1.19 12.84 -26.04
C HIS A 73 -0.56 11.59 -26.66
N GLY A 74 -1.33 10.76 -27.37
CA GLY A 74 -0.82 9.60 -28.11
C GLY A 74 -0.29 8.47 -27.26
N TRP A 75 -0.73 8.37 -25.99
CA TRP A 75 -0.37 7.25 -25.13
C TRP A 75 -1.13 5.98 -25.57
N GLN A 76 -0.53 4.83 -25.34
CA GLN A 76 -1.16 3.54 -25.61
C GLN A 76 -2.04 3.15 -24.42
N GLU A 77 -3.32 2.93 -24.69
CA GLU A 77 -4.27 2.42 -23.71
C GLU A 77 -4.31 0.89 -23.75
N SER A 78 -4.41 0.28 -22.58
CA SER A 78 -4.58 -1.16 -22.39
C SER A 78 -5.83 -1.43 -21.56
N LEU A 79 -6.70 -2.31 -22.02
CA LEU A 79 -7.76 -2.91 -21.23
C LEU A 79 -7.14 -4.04 -20.38
N VAL A 80 -6.95 -3.79 -19.09
CA VAL A 80 -6.36 -4.77 -18.17
C VAL A 80 -7.42 -5.81 -17.77
N HIS A 81 -8.61 -5.35 -17.36
CA HIS A 81 -9.71 -6.23 -16.99
C HIS A 81 -11.05 -5.55 -17.29
N ALA A 82 -11.98 -6.31 -17.85
CA ALA A 82 -13.36 -5.87 -18.06
C ALA A 82 -14.29 -6.65 -17.13
N TYR A 83 -15.22 -5.94 -16.51
CA TYR A 83 -16.28 -6.56 -15.73
C TYR A 83 -17.42 -6.93 -16.65
N PRO A 84 -17.80 -8.22 -16.80
CA PRO A 84 -18.85 -8.63 -17.72
C PRO A 84 -20.21 -7.99 -17.43
N ASP A 85 -20.49 -7.76 -16.15
CA ASP A 85 -21.77 -7.23 -15.67
C ASP A 85 -21.81 -5.68 -15.71
N ASP A 86 -20.67 -5.03 -15.89
CA ASP A 86 -20.57 -3.56 -16.00
C ASP A 86 -19.37 -3.12 -16.83
N PRO A 87 -19.52 -3.06 -18.17
CA PRO A 87 -18.41 -2.70 -19.07
C PRO A 87 -17.83 -1.28 -18.84
N GLY A 88 -18.59 -0.41 -18.16
CA GLY A 88 -18.14 0.94 -17.79
C GLY A 88 -17.11 0.98 -16.66
N GLN A 89 -16.89 -0.15 -15.97
CA GLN A 89 -15.98 -0.24 -14.83
C GLN A 89 -14.66 -0.97 -15.13
N ALA A 90 -14.22 -1.03 -16.36
CA ALA A 90 -13.00 -1.73 -16.74
C ALA A 90 -11.74 -1.14 -16.06
N ILE A 91 -10.84 -2.02 -15.63
CA ILE A 91 -9.48 -1.62 -15.24
C ILE A 91 -8.72 -1.28 -16.51
N ARG A 92 -8.23 -0.06 -16.61
CA ARG A 92 -7.48 0.46 -17.73
C ARG A 92 -6.14 1.00 -17.29
N ALA A 93 -5.16 0.91 -18.17
CA ALA A 93 -3.83 1.45 -17.95
C ALA A 93 -3.36 2.16 -19.22
N TRP A 94 -2.46 3.12 -19.04
CA TRP A 94 -1.88 3.88 -20.15
C TRP A 94 -0.35 3.84 -20.03
N HIS A 95 0.31 3.86 -21.17
CA HIS A 95 1.75 4.00 -21.21
C HIS A 95 2.22 4.78 -22.43
N THR A 96 3.36 5.44 -22.30
CA THR A 96 3.98 6.14 -23.42
C THR A 96 4.47 5.14 -24.47
N ALA A 97 4.51 5.56 -25.74
CA ALA A 97 5.09 4.74 -26.81
C ALA A 97 6.61 4.52 -26.63
N ARG A 98 7.28 5.44 -25.93
CA ARG A 98 8.70 5.35 -25.63
C ARG A 98 8.95 4.22 -24.63
N ARG A 99 9.85 3.30 -24.99
CA ARG A 99 10.26 2.16 -24.18
C ARG A 99 11.54 2.47 -23.38
N GLY A 100 11.83 1.65 -22.39
CA GLY A 100 13.03 1.74 -21.54
C GLY A 100 12.64 1.88 -20.07
N GLU A 101 13.63 2.15 -19.20
CA GLU A 101 13.38 2.39 -17.78
C GLU A 101 12.25 3.42 -17.60
N ALA A 102 11.25 3.08 -16.81
CA ALA A 102 10.01 3.83 -16.73
C ALA A 102 9.67 4.29 -15.32
N LEU A 103 8.96 5.41 -15.26
CA LEU A 103 8.20 5.86 -14.12
C LEU A 103 6.83 5.16 -14.14
N TRP A 104 6.52 4.41 -13.08
CA TRP A 104 5.21 3.79 -12.88
C TRP A 104 4.44 4.58 -11.82
N ILE A 105 3.20 4.89 -12.12
CA ILE A 105 2.27 5.56 -11.20
C ILE A 105 1.03 4.68 -11.08
N ILE A 106 0.74 4.25 -9.87
CA ILE A 106 -0.38 3.35 -9.55
C ILE A 106 -1.25 4.05 -8.51
N ALA A 107 -2.56 3.85 -8.58
CA ALA A 107 -3.50 4.28 -7.56
C ALA A 107 -4.80 3.49 -7.60
N GLY A 108 -5.60 3.59 -6.54
CA GLY A 108 -6.94 3.01 -6.47
C GLY A 108 -6.95 1.49 -6.52
N ILE A 109 -5.93 0.85 -5.97
CA ILE A 109 -5.90 -0.60 -5.72
C ILE A 109 -7.00 -0.96 -4.72
N HIS A 110 -7.21 -0.12 -3.71
CA HIS A 110 -8.35 -0.17 -2.80
C HIS A 110 -9.34 0.95 -3.16
N GLY A 111 -10.61 0.61 -3.27
CA GLY A 111 -11.61 1.56 -3.79
C GLY A 111 -12.08 2.59 -2.77
N GLU A 112 -11.92 2.31 -1.47
CA GLU A 112 -12.22 3.25 -0.38
C GLU A 112 -11.12 4.31 -0.18
N GLU A 113 -10.04 4.23 -0.95
CA GLU A 113 -8.90 5.14 -0.93
C GLU A 113 -8.94 6.09 -2.15
N PRO A 114 -9.87 7.06 -2.21
CA PRO A 114 -10.12 7.82 -3.43
C PRO A 114 -9.10 8.92 -3.72
N ALA A 115 -8.24 9.33 -2.76
CA ALA A 115 -7.39 10.50 -2.94
C ALA A 115 -6.35 10.32 -4.05
N GLY A 116 -5.76 9.13 -4.19
CA GLY A 116 -4.78 8.83 -5.23
C GLY A 116 -5.32 9.04 -6.65
N PRO A 117 -6.41 8.38 -7.06
CA PRO A 117 -7.03 8.59 -8.38
C PRO A 117 -7.42 10.03 -8.67
N ASN A 118 -7.96 10.73 -7.67
CA ASN A 118 -8.33 12.14 -7.81
C ASN A 118 -7.12 13.07 -7.93
N ALA A 119 -6.04 12.77 -7.23
CA ALA A 119 -4.79 13.50 -7.36
C ALA A 119 -4.15 13.32 -8.74
N ILE A 120 -4.18 12.11 -9.30
CA ILE A 120 -3.72 11.85 -10.68
C ILE A 120 -4.53 12.69 -11.66
N ALA A 121 -5.85 12.75 -11.51
CA ALA A 121 -6.70 13.56 -12.39
C ALA A 121 -6.39 15.07 -12.28
N ARG A 122 -6.05 15.57 -11.06
CA ARG A 122 -5.71 16.99 -10.83
C ARG A 122 -4.28 17.32 -11.26
N ALA A 123 -3.32 16.43 -11.07
CA ALA A 123 -1.93 16.60 -11.48
C ALA A 123 -1.65 16.06 -12.90
N PHE A 124 -2.69 15.87 -13.69
CA PHE A 124 -2.63 15.26 -15.02
C PHE A 124 -1.56 15.90 -15.92
N ASP A 125 -1.53 17.22 -15.96
CA ASP A 125 -0.61 17.97 -16.82
C ASP A 125 0.86 17.72 -16.39
N SER A 126 1.14 17.61 -15.10
CA SER A 126 2.50 17.27 -14.61
C SER A 126 2.94 15.86 -15.04
N ILE A 127 2.00 14.91 -15.16
CA ILE A 127 2.28 13.56 -15.65
C ILE A 127 2.55 13.58 -17.16
N VAL A 128 1.79 14.38 -17.91
CA VAL A 128 2.03 14.59 -19.34
C VAL A 128 3.38 15.28 -19.59
N ASP A 129 3.72 16.30 -18.79
CA ASP A 129 4.95 17.06 -18.93
C ASP A 129 6.20 16.19 -18.68
N VAL A 130 6.19 15.33 -17.65
CA VAL A 130 7.32 14.42 -17.40
C VAL A 130 7.48 13.41 -18.55
N ALA A 131 6.39 12.95 -19.13
CA ALA A 131 6.45 12.10 -20.32
C ALA A 131 6.96 12.85 -21.56
N ALA A 132 6.51 14.08 -21.75
CA ALA A 132 6.99 14.97 -22.84
C ALA A 132 8.49 15.30 -22.71
N SER A 133 9.03 15.35 -21.50
CA SER A 133 10.48 15.49 -21.27
C SER A 133 11.29 14.25 -21.67
N GLY A 134 10.63 13.18 -22.12
CA GLY A 134 11.24 11.96 -22.63
C GLY A 134 11.35 10.83 -21.62
N VAL A 135 10.71 10.92 -20.46
CA VAL A 135 10.63 9.84 -19.48
C VAL A 135 9.55 8.83 -19.95
N PRO A 136 9.87 7.53 -20.11
CA PRO A 136 8.83 6.53 -20.28
C PRO A 136 7.94 6.48 -19.04
N VAL A 137 6.62 6.51 -19.22
CA VAL A 137 5.65 6.49 -18.12
C VAL A 137 4.65 5.36 -18.31
N VAL A 138 4.33 4.67 -17.23
CA VAL A 138 3.22 3.73 -17.10
C VAL A 138 2.28 4.26 -16.04
N LEU A 139 1.01 4.33 -16.35
CA LEU A 139 -0.03 4.87 -15.48
C LEU A 139 -1.16 3.86 -15.31
N ILE A 140 -1.42 3.47 -14.07
CA ILE A 140 -2.60 2.69 -13.65
C ILE A 140 -3.37 3.56 -12.65
N PRO A 141 -4.18 4.51 -13.14
CA PRO A 141 -4.71 5.57 -12.29
C PRO A 141 -5.86 5.12 -11.39
N LEU A 142 -6.46 3.96 -11.68
CA LEU A 142 -7.58 3.40 -10.95
C LEU A 142 -7.60 1.87 -11.10
N GLY A 143 -6.90 1.18 -10.19
CA GLY A 143 -6.75 -0.28 -10.21
C GLY A 143 -8.05 -1.03 -9.88
N ASN A 144 -9.00 -0.41 -9.17
CA ASN A 144 -10.24 -1.04 -8.73
C ASN A 144 -11.46 -0.13 -8.93
N PRO A 145 -11.88 0.11 -10.18
CA PRO A 145 -12.99 1.02 -10.47
C PRO A 145 -14.33 0.57 -9.86
N LYS A 146 -14.56 -0.75 -9.76
CA LYS A 146 -15.76 -1.31 -9.16
C LYS A 146 -15.85 -0.97 -7.66
N ALA A 147 -14.78 -1.19 -6.92
CA ALA A 147 -14.75 -0.87 -5.50
C ALA A 147 -14.72 0.64 -5.26
N TYR A 148 -14.01 1.42 -6.07
CA TYR A 148 -14.04 2.88 -6.02
C TYR A 148 -15.45 3.45 -6.11
N ARG A 149 -16.24 3.00 -7.10
CA ARG A 149 -17.63 3.45 -7.27
C ARG A 149 -18.51 3.12 -6.08
N ASN A 150 -18.29 1.95 -5.48
CA ASN A 150 -19.12 1.44 -4.38
C ASN A 150 -18.56 1.77 -3.00
N ASN A 151 -17.42 2.45 -2.92
CA ASN A 151 -16.71 2.73 -1.68
C ASN A 151 -16.39 1.46 -0.88
N TRP A 152 -15.96 0.41 -1.58
CA TRP A 152 -15.50 -0.85 -1.02
C TRP A 152 -13.98 -0.90 -1.03
N ARG A 153 -13.39 -1.77 -0.19
CA ARG A 153 -11.95 -2.03 -0.26
C ARG A 153 -11.61 -2.97 -1.42
N TYR A 154 -12.40 -4.02 -1.59
CA TYR A 154 -12.12 -5.14 -2.48
C TYR A 154 -13.09 -5.21 -3.67
N PRO A 155 -12.68 -5.77 -4.83
CA PRO A 155 -13.56 -5.89 -5.99
C PRO A 155 -14.66 -6.94 -5.80
N ASN A 156 -14.49 -7.88 -4.88
CA ASN A 156 -15.31 -9.07 -4.72
C ASN A 156 -16.24 -9.06 -3.49
N THR A 157 -16.17 -8.04 -2.65
CA THR A 157 -16.99 -7.95 -1.44
C THR A 157 -17.35 -6.51 -1.08
N ALA A 158 -18.59 -6.33 -0.63
CA ALA A 158 -19.12 -5.03 -0.19
C ALA A 158 -18.63 -4.69 1.23
N GLU A 159 -17.31 -4.64 1.40
CA GLU A 159 -16.64 -4.41 2.68
C GLU A 159 -15.55 -3.34 2.54
N ARG A 160 -15.40 -2.55 3.60
CA ARG A 160 -14.28 -1.64 3.79
C ARG A 160 -13.24 -2.21 4.77
N ASP A 161 -13.69 -3.06 5.68
CA ASP A 161 -12.83 -3.67 6.69
C ASP A 161 -11.97 -4.79 6.09
N TRP A 162 -10.68 -4.55 6.01
CA TRP A 162 -9.69 -5.50 5.50
C TRP A 162 -9.70 -6.86 6.24
N ARG A 163 -10.20 -6.89 7.50
CA ARG A 163 -10.29 -8.12 8.31
C ARG A 163 -11.43 -9.04 7.90
N LYS A 164 -12.41 -8.56 7.14
CA LYS A 164 -13.62 -9.31 6.81
C LYS A 164 -13.48 -10.17 5.56
N GLY A 165 -12.31 -10.18 4.98
CA GLY A 165 -11.99 -11.06 3.86
C GLY A 165 -12.46 -10.52 2.52
N GLY A 166 -11.60 -10.55 1.62
CA GLY A 166 -11.66 -10.14 0.24
C GLY A 166 -10.27 -10.34 -0.32
N TYR A 167 -10.09 -10.06 -1.57
CA TYR A 167 -8.76 -10.00 -2.17
C TYR A 167 -8.54 -8.62 -2.80
N SER A 168 -7.32 -8.14 -2.71
CA SER A 168 -6.92 -6.92 -3.40
C SER A 168 -6.63 -7.20 -4.86
N VAL A 169 -6.90 -6.21 -5.73
CA VAL A 169 -6.47 -6.27 -7.13
C VAL A 169 -4.95 -6.35 -7.24
N GLY A 170 -4.24 -5.81 -6.23
CA GLY A 170 -2.79 -5.81 -6.15
C GLY A 170 -2.17 -7.06 -5.51
N ASP A 171 -2.95 -8.06 -5.06
CA ASP A 171 -2.38 -9.26 -4.44
C ASP A 171 -1.51 -10.04 -5.44
N ALA A 172 -0.25 -10.30 -5.07
CA ALA A 172 0.73 -10.92 -5.95
C ALA A 172 1.38 -12.19 -5.38
N GLU A 173 0.88 -12.70 -4.24
CA GLU A 173 1.46 -13.86 -3.54
C GLU A 173 1.64 -15.11 -4.42
N HIS A 174 0.80 -15.27 -5.44
CA HIS A 174 0.89 -16.39 -6.38
C HIS A 174 2.11 -16.31 -7.33
N LEU A 175 2.84 -15.19 -7.30
CA LEU A 175 4.07 -14.95 -8.05
C LEU A 175 5.27 -14.73 -7.13
N LEU A 176 5.05 -14.43 -5.85
CA LEU A 176 6.12 -14.13 -4.91
C LEU A 176 6.64 -15.40 -4.25
N PRO A 177 7.97 -15.55 -4.09
CA PRO A 177 8.56 -16.73 -3.50
C PRO A 177 8.11 -16.94 -2.05
N SER A 178 7.92 -18.20 -1.65
CA SER A 178 7.66 -18.58 -0.26
C SER A 178 8.71 -18.03 0.69
N LEU A 179 8.29 -17.66 1.90
CA LEU A 179 9.18 -17.06 2.90
C LEU A 179 10.24 -18.01 3.47
N GLY A 180 10.07 -19.33 3.24
CA GLY A 180 11.01 -20.36 3.68
C GLY A 180 12.09 -20.66 2.63
N ASP A 181 11.90 -21.72 1.85
CA ASP A 181 12.85 -22.18 0.84
C ASP A 181 12.83 -21.37 -0.46
N GLY A 182 11.82 -20.54 -0.65
CA GLY A 182 11.62 -19.69 -1.82
C GLY A 182 11.41 -20.47 -3.13
N THR A 183 11.09 -21.76 -3.07
CA THR A 183 10.97 -22.63 -4.27
C THR A 183 9.57 -22.65 -4.86
N ARG A 184 8.57 -22.26 -4.06
CA ARG A 184 7.16 -22.22 -4.45
C ARG A 184 6.62 -20.81 -4.27
N PRO A 185 5.52 -20.44 -4.94
CA PRO A 185 4.81 -19.21 -4.62
C PRO A 185 4.16 -19.31 -3.22
N ARG A 186 3.87 -18.16 -2.60
CA ARG A 186 3.19 -18.09 -1.30
C ARG A 186 1.74 -18.58 -1.40
N SER A 187 1.07 -18.30 -2.52
CA SER A 187 -0.28 -18.73 -2.83
C SER A 187 -0.30 -19.64 -4.06
N PRO A 188 -1.17 -20.64 -4.15
CA PRO A 188 -1.23 -21.56 -5.28
C PRO A 188 -1.71 -20.91 -6.58
N GLY A 189 -2.38 -19.77 -6.51
CA GLY A 189 -2.88 -19.04 -7.67
C GLY A 189 -3.40 -17.67 -7.29
N PRO A 190 -3.73 -16.82 -8.26
CA PRO A 190 -4.32 -15.51 -8.00
C PRO A 190 -5.69 -15.69 -7.34
N PRO A 191 -6.05 -14.84 -6.37
CA PRO A 191 -7.31 -14.97 -5.62
C PRO A 191 -8.53 -14.59 -6.47
N GLY A 192 -8.35 -13.85 -7.55
CA GLY A 192 -9.43 -13.44 -8.43
C GLY A 192 -9.00 -13.09 -9.86
N PRO A 193 -9.96 -12.90 -10.76
CA PRO A 193 -9.68 -12.57 -12.16
C PRO A 193 -9.03 -11.19 -12.32
N GLU A 194 -9.39 -10.21 -11.51
CA GLU A 194 -8.82 -8.86 -11.52
C GLU A 194 -7.34 -8.90 -11.13
N THR A 195 -7.02 -9.64 -10.07
CA THR A 195 -5.64 -9.83 -9.60
C THR A 195 -4.78 -10.54 -10.65
N ARG A 196 -5.32 -11.58 -11.29
CA ARG A 196 -4.64 -12.28 -12.38
C ARG A 196 -4.32 -11.29 -13.51
N ALA A 197 -5.33 -10.57 -13.97
CA ALA A 197 -5.18 -9.64 -15.10
C ALA A 197 -4.18 -8.52 -14.78
N MET A 198 -4.22 -7.96 -13.57
CA MET A 198 -3.31 -6.92 -13.11
C MET A 198 -1.86 -7.41 -13.08
N THR A 199 -1.61 -8.56 -12.48
CA THR A 199 -0.24 -9.10 -12.35
C THR A 199 0.33 -9.55 -13.69
N GLU A 200 -0.48 -10.16 -14.56
CA GLU A 200 -0.08 -10.52 -15.93
C GLU A 200 0.24 -9.27 -16.77
N TYR A 201 -0.56 -8.22 -16.66
CA TYR A 201 -0.31 -6.94 -17.31
C TYR A 201 1.01 -6.31 -16.86
N VAL A 202 1.22 -6.21 -15.55
CA VAL A 202 2.44 -5.63 -14.96
C VAL A 202 3.68 -6.39 -15.44
N LEU A 203 3.68 -7.73 -15.36
CA LEU A 203 4.82 -8.55 -15.80
C LEU A 203 5.05 -8.46 -17.31
N SER A 204 4.00 -8.35 -18.10
CA SER A 204 4.11 -8.18 -19.55
C SER A 204 4.72 -6.83 -19.89
N LEU A 205 4.21 -5.76 -19.29
CA LEU A 205 4.64 -4.40 -19.60
C LEU A 205 6.04 -4.08 -19.08
N ALA A 206 6.43 -4.63 -17.92
CA ALA A 206 7.79 -4.48 -17.35
C ALA A 206 8.92 -4.96 -18.30
N LYS A 207 8.63 -5.81 -19.27
CA LYS A 207 9.60 -6.23 -20.28
C LYS A 207 10.00 -5.10 -21.23
N SER A 208 9.10 -4.18 -21.53
CA SER A 208 9.34 -3.05 -22.43
C SER A 208 9.48 -1.72 -21.70
N HIS A 209 8.93 -1.64 -20.49
CA HIS A 209 8.95 -0.50 -19.59
C HIS A 209 9.41 -0.95 -18.19
N PRO A 210 10.68 -1.45 -18.06
CA PRO A 210 11.18 -1.90 -16.76
C PRO A 210 11.03 -0.77 -15.72
N PRO A 211 10.44 -1.05 -14.54
CA PRO A 211 10.19 -0.02 -13.56
C PRO A 211 11.51 0.43 -12.91
N ARG A 212 11.81 1.73 -12.97
CA ARG A 212 12.92 2.34 -12.22
C ARG A 212 12.43 3.09 -11.00
N LEU A 213 11.33 3.81 -11.13
CA LEU A 213 10.63 4.47 -10.05
C LEU A 213 9.18 4.07 -10.10
N VAL A 214 8.66 3.57 -9.00
CA VAL A 214 7.25 3.27 -8.79
C VAL A 214 6.72 4.18 -7.69
N LEU A 215 5.60 4.82 -7.95
CA LEU A 215 4.79 5.53 -6.97
C LEU A 215 3.44 4.84 -6.90
N ASP A 216 3.09 4.27 -5.76
CA ASP A 216 1.77 3.72 -5.49
C ASP A 216 1.07 4.61 -4.44
N LEU A 217 -0.12 5.10 -4.78
CA LEU A 217 -0.81 6.14 -4.02
C LEU A 217 -1.98 5.52 -3.25
N HIS A 218 -1.82 5.45 -1.93
CA HIS A 218 -2.74 4.86 -0.98
C HIS A 218 -3.16 5.83 0.12
N GLU A 219 -4.11 5.39 0.92
CA GLU A 219 -4.58 6.07 2.12
C GLU A 219 -4.71 5.06 3.26
N ASP A 220 -4.16 5.39 4.43
CA ASP A 220 -4.35 4.55 5.62
C ASP A 220 -5.45 5.14 6.52
N GLU A 221 -6.61 4.49 6.52
CA GLU A 221 -7.75 4.86 7.37
C GLU A 221 -7.51 4.57 8.86
N LEU A 222 -6.57 3.71 9.19
CA LEU A 222 -6.24 3.32 10.56
C LEU A 222 -5.10 4.16 11.15
N SER A 223 -4.44 4.98 10.36
CA SER A 223 -3.42 5.89 10.86
C SER A 223 -4.05 7.12 11.52
N THR A 224 -4.10 7.13 12.84
CA THR A 224 -4.70 8.23 13.63
C THR A 224 -3.73 9.39 13.90
N THR A 225 -2.46 9.28 13.56
CA THR A 225 -1.41 10.23 13.94
C THR A 225 -0.70 10.88 12.76
N GLY A 226 -0.94 10.45 11.55
CA GLY A 226 -0.34 11.00 10.34
C GLY A 226 -0.02 9.96 9.30
N GLY A 227 0.25 10.42 8.08
CA GLY A 227 0.68 9.57 6.98
C GLY A 227 2.13 9.10 7.12
N TYR A 228 2.53 8.22 6.25
CA TYR A 228 3.87 7.66 6.13
C TYR A 228 4.07 7.12 4.72
N ILE A 229 5.24 6.60 4.44
CA ILE A 229 5.49 5.89 3.19
C ILE A 229 6.14 4.53 3.46
N TYR A 230 5.88 3.57 2.58
CA TYR A 230 6.77 2.44 2.43
C TYR A 230 7.83 2.76 1.37
N SER A 231 9.07 2.34 1.64
CA SER A 231 10.19 2.43 0.70
C SER A 231 10.76 1.05 0.49
N GLN A 232 10.67 0.57 -0.74
CA GLN A 232 11.11 -0.77 -1.13
C GLN A 232 12.14 -0.69 -2.28
N GLY A 233 12.74 -1.80 -2.58
CA GLY A 233 13.78 -1.91 -3.60
C GLY A 233 15.19 -1.93 -3.00
N SER A 234 16.19 -1.78 -3.83
CA SER A 234 17.58 -2.06 -3.47
C SER A 234 18.21 -1.11 -2.43
N ARG A 235 17.64 0.08 -2.23
CA ARG A 235 18.09 1.08 -1.24
C ARG A 235 16.95 1.60 -0.37
N ALA A 236 16.08 0.70 0.05
CA ALA A 236 14.90 1.06 0.83
C ALA A 236 15.21 1.95 2.05
N ASP A 237 16.31 1.67 2.78
CA ASP A 237 16.68 2.38 4.02
C ASP A 237 17.23 3.80 3.78
N ASP A 238 17.91 4.03 2.65
CA ASP A 238 18.60 5.29 2.33
C ASP A 238 18.05 5.92 1.04
N ASN A 239 16.76 5.78 0.81
CA ASN A 239 16.15 6.20 -0.44
C ASN A 239 15.94 7.72 -0.50
N PRO A 240 16.70 8.46 -1.33
CA PRO A 240 16.53 9.90 -1.44
C PRO A 240 15.18 10.31 -2.04
N VAL A 241 14.54 9.41 -2.81
CA VAL A 241 13.18 9.63 -3.33
C VAL A 241 12.18 9.58 -2.18
N GLY A 242 12.27 8.57 -1.30
CA GLY A 242 11.41 8.46 -0.12
C GLY A 242 11.55 9.66 0.81
N ALA A 243 12.78 10.10 1.11
CA ALA A 243 13.01 11.29 1.92
C ALA A 243 12.38 12.54 1.29
N ARG A 244 12.53 12.70 -0.04
CA ARG A 244 11.92 13.83 -0.76
C ARG A 244 10.40 13.77 -0.77
N VAL A 245 9.79 12.58 -0.90
CA VAL A 245 8.34 12.41 -0.80
C VAL A 245 7.84 12.84 0.58
N ILE A 246 8.50 12.46 1.66
CA ILE A 246 8.15 12.91 3.03
C ILE A 246 8.21 14.43 3.13
N ASP A 247 9.24 15.09 2.59
CA ASP A 247 9.32 16.56 2.59
C ASP A 247 8.14 17.20 1.84
N LEU A 248 7.73 16.63 0.71
CA LEU A 248 6.60 17.12 -0.08
C LEU A 248 5.27 16.97 0.67
N LEU A 249 5.07 15.83 1.31
CA LEU A 249 3.88 15.57 2.14
C LEU A 249 3.81 16.54 3.32
N LEU A 250 4.92 16.77 4.03
CA LEU A 250 5.00 17.77 5.09
C LEU A 250 4.70 19.18 4.58
N ALA A 251 5.27 19.57 3.44
CA ALA A 251 5.03 20.87 2.83
C ALA A 251 3.57 21.08 2.38
N SER A 252 2.84 20.00 2.07
CA SER A 252 1.41 20.06 1.75
C SER A 252 0.51 20.23 2.98
N GLY A 253 1.08 20.17 4.19
CA GLY A 253 0.35 20.30 5.45
C GLY A 253 -0.28 19.00 5.97
N ILE A 254 0.05 17.86 5.37
CA ILE A 254 -0.34 16.55 5.90
C ILE A 254 0.56 16.22 7.11
N PRO A 255 -0.02 15.84 8.26
CA PRO A 255 0.77 15.36 9.38
C PRO A 255 1.48 14.05 8.99
N ILE A 256 2.76 13.95 9.33
CA ILE A 256 3.58 12.74 9.08
C ILE A 256 3.94 12.11 10.41
N ARG A 257 3.68 10.82 10.51
CA ARG A 257 4.06 9.99 11.65
C ARG A 257 5.57 9.74 11.62
N GLN A 258 6.32 10.50 12.43
CA GLN A 258 7.78 10.51 12.38
C GLN A 258 8.44 9.25 12.94
N SER A 259 7.77 8.55 13.87
CA SER A 259 8.31 7.38 14.55
C SER A 259 7.20 6.50 15.12
N GLY A 260 7.57 5.32 15.61
CA GLY A 260 6.68 4.34 16.19
C GLY A 260 6.60 3.09 15.32
N GLN A 261 5.45 2.43 15.33
CA GLN A 261 5.21 1.20 14.55
C GLN A 261 3.83 1.24 13.93
N THR A 262 3.66 0.63 12.77
CA THR A 262 2.35 0.36 12.18
C THR A 262 1.55 -0.62 13.06
N ARG A 263 0.31 -0.90 12.67
CA ARG A 263 -0.49 -1.97 13.28
C ARG A 263 0.10 -3.38 13.09
N PHE A 264 0.99 -3.54 12.14
CA PHE A 264 1.70 -4.79 11.85
C PHE A 264 3.05 -4.91 12.56
N GLY A 265 3.42 -3.91 13.38
CA GLY A 265 4.68 -3.90 14.10
C GLY A 265 5.86 -3.31 13.32
N GLU A 266 5.67 -2.92 12.08
CA GLU A 266 6.71 -2.38 11.21
C GLU A 266 7.21 -1.03 11.74
N PRO A 267 8.53 -0.83 11.90
CA PRO A 267 9.08 0.39 12.45
C PRO A 267 8.97 1.57 11.46
N ILE A 268 8.52 2.70 11.97
CA ILE A 268 8.48 3.97 11.24
C ILE A 268 9.66 4.83 11.68
N VAL A 269 10.51 5.22 10.73
CA VAL A 269 11.67 6.08 10.98
C VAL A 269 11.60 7.30 10.07
N LYS A 270 11.42 8.47 10.65
CA LYS A 270 11.26 9.75 9.90
C LYS A 270 10.14 9.69 8.85
N GLY A 271 9.06 8.99 9.15
CA GLY A 271 7.93 8.82 8.23
C GLY A 271 8.10 7.71 7.20
N ILE A 272 9.18 6.94 7.25
CA ILE A 272 9.52 5.90 6.28
C ILE A 272 9.49 4.53 6.95
N ILE A 273 8.90 3.55 6.26
CA ILE A 273 8.94 2.14 6.57
C ILE A 273 9.73 1.45 5.46
N SER A 274 10.85 0.83 5.81
CA SER A 274 11.72 0.12 4.86
C SER A 274 11.92 -1.35 5.22
N ARG A 275 11.51 -1.73 6.43
CA ARG A 275 11.71 -3.05 7.02
C ARG A 275 10.47 -3.49 7.79
N ASP A 276 10.27 -4.82 7.87
CA ASP A 276 9.31 -5.44 8.78
C ASP A 276 9.76 -5.38 10.25
N ASP A 277 8.97 -5.93 11.15
CA ASP A 277 9.25 -6.00 12.60
C ASP A 277 10.46 -6.89 12.95
N HIS A 278 10.95 -7.68 11.99
CA HIS A 278 12.15 -8.52 12.10
C HIS A 278 13.37 -7.93 11.38
N GLY A 279 13.27 -6.70 10.87
CA GLY A 279 14.34 -6.03 10.12
C GLY A 279 14.57 -6.60 8.71
N GLN A 280 13.60 -7.37 8.17
CA GLN A 280 13.65 -7.87 6.82
C GLN A 280 12.97 -6.90 5.84
N PRO A 281 13.24 -6.99 4.54
CA PRO A 281 12.46 -6.27 3.53
C PRO A 281 10.96 -6.54 3.69
N ILE A 282 10.12 -5.54 3.40
CA ILE A 282 8.66 -5.68 3.43
C ILE A 282 8.23 -6.81 2.49
N ARG A 283 7.37 -7.68 3.00
CA ARG A 283 6.89 -8.89 2.32
C ARG A 283 5.41 -9.11 2.59
N ASP A 284 4.61 -8.23 2.08
CA ASP A 284 3.16 -8.17 2.31
C ASP A 284 2.31 -8.85 1.23
N GLY A 285 2.94 -9.32 0.15
CA GLY A 285 2.25 -9.99 -0.95
C GLY A 285 1.67 -9.04 -1.99
N SER A 286 1.94 -7.74 -1.88
CA SER A 286 1.37 -6.69 -2.72
C SER A 286 1.98 -6.59 -4.12
N ILE A 287 1.37 -5.75 -4.95
CA ILE A 287 1.90 -5.35 -6.26
C ILE A 287 3.23 -4.59 -6.14
N ASP A 288 3.44 -3.87 -5.04
CA ASP A 288 4.67 -3.12 -4.77
C ASP A 288 5.82 -4.06 -4.47
N GLU A 289 5.56 -5.12 -3.68
CA GLU A 289 6.55 -6.18 -3.47
C GLU A 289 6.87 -6.87 -4.80
N LEU A 290 5.85 -7.18 -5.64
CA LEU A 290 6.07 -7.77 -6.97
C LEU A 290 6.95 -6.87 -7.83
N LEU A 291 6.70 -5.57 -7.87
CA LEU A 291 7.47 -4.61 -8.67
C LEU A 291 8.92 -4.47 -8.19
N SER A 292 9.16 -4.58 -6.87
CA SER A 292 10.50 -4.55 -6.27
C SER A 292 11.23 -5.90 -6.28
N ALA A 293 10.51 -7.00 -6.54
CA ALA A 293 11.03 -8.35 -6.45
C ALA A 293 12.11 -8.63 -7.51
N THR A 294 13.28 -9.07 -7.08
CA THR A 294 14.38 -9.52 -7.97
C THR A 294 14.13 -10.90 -8.55
N GLN A 295 13.30 -11.71 -7.88
CA GLN A 295 12.91 -13.06 -8.31
C GLN A 295 11.42 -13.27 -8.07
N ILE A 296 10.78 -13.94 -9.00
CA ILE A 296 9.38 -14.40 -8.91
C ILE A 296 9.29 -15.88 -9.27
N VAL A 297 8.14 -16.50 -8.98
CA VAL A 297 7.87 -17.91 -9.30
C VAL A 297 6.74 -17.97 -10.33
N VAL A 298 7.06 -18.38 -11.54
CA VAL A 298 6.08 -18.56 -12.63
C VAL A 298 6.04 -20.02 -13.02
N ASN A 299 4.87 -20.66 -12.95
CA ASN A 299 4.69 -22.07 -13.24
C ASN A 299 5.68 -23.00 -12.48
N GLY A 300 5.94 -22.67 -11.20
CA GLY A 300 6.84 -23.43 -10.35
C GLY A 300 8.34 -23.23 -10.64
N VAL A 301 8.70 -22.29 -11.50
CA VAL A 301 10.08 -21.97 -11.85
C VAL A 301 10.44 -20.57 -11.37
N LYS A 302 11.58 -20.42 -10.71
CA LYS A 302 12.13 -19.11 -10.37
C LYS A 302 12.63 -18.42 -11.63
N VAL A 303 12.14 -17.20 -11.85
CA VAL A 303 12.58 -16.34 -12.95
C VAL A 303 12.89 -14.94 -12.41
N PRO A 304 13.65 -14.11 -13.15
CA PRO A 304 13.86 -12.73 -12.78
C PRO A 304 12.52 -11.97 -12.64
N GLY A 305 12.39 -11.18 -11.57
CA GLY A 305 11.27 -10.28 -11.36
C GLY A 305 11.51 -8.89 -11.99
N PRO A 306 10.58 -7.96 -11.81
CA PRO A 306 10.68 -6.59 -12.32
C PRO A 306 11.86 -5.81 -11.73
N ALA A 307 12.22 -6.08 -10.47
CA ALA A 307 13.40 -5.57 -9.77
C ALA A 307 13.51 -4.02 -9.76
N ALA A 308 12.39 -3.31 -9.59
CA ALA A 308 12.40 -1.87 -9.46
C ALA A 308 13.36 -1.44 -8.34
N PRO A 309 14.36 -0.58 -8.62
CA PRO A 309 15.28 -0.13 -7.58
C PRO A 309 14.62 0.82 -6.56
N THR A 310 13.51 1.43 -6.92
CA THR A 310 12.77 2.37 -6.07
C THR A 310 11.27 2.15 -6.22
N VAL A 311 10.63 1.72 -5.14
CA VAL A 311 9.18 1.65 -5.00
C VAL A 311 8.79 2.44 -3.76
N ILE A 312 7.92 3.43 -3.91
CA ILE A 312 7.40 4.27 -2.85
C ILE A 312 5.88 4.12 -2.82
N VAL A 313 5.37 3.56 -1.72
CA VAL A 313 3.94 3.55 -1.41
C VAL A 313 3.64 4.74 -0.52
N VAL A 314 2.72 5.59 -0.92
CA VAL A 314 2.38 6.81 -0.19
C VAL A 314 1.07 6.58 0.55
N GLU A 315 1.12 6.59 1.88
CA GLU A 315 -0.02 6.39 2.77
C GLU A 315 -0.45 7.72 3.38
N THR A 316 -1.44 8.38 2.78
CA THR A 316 -2.01 9.58 3.40
C THR A 316 -3.04 9.19 4.48
N PRO A 317 -3.14 9.96 5.59
CA PRO A 317 -3.99 9.56 6.71
C PRO A 317 -5.47 9.83 6.43
N ALA A 318 -6.28 8.78 6.30
CA ALA A 318 -7.72 8.85 5.99
C ALA A 318 -8.60 8.66 7.24
N PHE A 319 -8.21 9.21 8.38
CA PHE A 319 -8.96 9.11 9.64
C PHE A 319 -10.01 10.23 9.79
N ALA A 320 -10.91 10.06 10.75
CA ALA A 320 -11.90 11.08 11.11
C ALA A 320 -11.22 12.41 11.45
N GLY A 321 -11.57 13.48 10.72
CA GLY A 321 -10.95 14.79 10.84
C GLY A 321 -9.91 15.12 9.77
N SER A 322 -9.40 14.14 9.03
CA SER A 322 -8.60 14.43 7.83
C SER A 322 -9.53 14.76 6.67
N ARG A 323 -9.30 15.91 6.03
CA ARG A 323 -10.15 16.32 4.91
C ARG A 323 -9.68 15.66 3.62
N PHE A 324 -10.61 15.16 2.82
CA PHE A 324 -10.34 14.59 1.50
C PHE A 324 -9.46 15.50 0.64
N GLU A 325 -9.79 16.79 0.56
CA GLU A 325 -9.01 17.76 -0.21
C GLU A 325 -7.54 17.90 0.23
N GLN A 326 -7.25 17.73 1.51
CA GLN A 326 -5.88 17.75 2.01
C GLN A 326 -5.11 16.51 1.55
N ARG A 327 -5.75 15.34 1.59
CA ARG A 327 -5.13 14.09 1.14
C ARG A 327 -4.85 14.11 -0.37
N VAL A 328 -5.83 14.61 -1.14
CA VAL A 328 -5.63 14.84 -2.59
C VAL A 328 -4.51 15.83 -2.84
N ALA A 329 -4.48 16.97 -2.12
CA ALA A 329 -3.42 17.98 -2.29
C ALA A 329 -2.03 17.41 -1.95
N ALA A 330 -1.93 16.51 -0.98
CA ALA A 330 -0.68 15.85 -0.63
C ALA A 330 -0.15 14.95 -1.77
N HIS A 331 -1.00 14.11 -2.33
CA HIS A 331 -0.63 13.33 -3.50
C HIS A 331 -0.32 14.21 -4.73
N VAL A 332 -1.07 15.29 -4.95
CA VAL A 332 -0.79 16.27 -6.02
C VAL A 332 0.59 16.88 -5.83
N ALA A 333 0.98 17.23 -4.59
CA ALA A 333 2.32 17.77 -4.31
C ALA A 333 3.43 16.78 -4.71
N VAL A 334 3.25 15.49 -4.51
CA VAL A 334 4.18 14.45 -4.98
C VAL A 334 4.20 14.40 -6.52
N LEU A 335 3.04 14.36 -7.16
CA LEU A 335 2.91 14.25 -8.61
C LEU A 335 3.39 15.51 -9.37
N GLN A 336 3.36 16.69 -8.76
CA GLN A 336 3.94 17.91 -9.33
C GLN A 336 5.48 17.92 -9.33
N HIS A 337 6.12 16.97 -8.65
CA HIS A 337 7.58 16.89 -8.55
C HIS A 337 8.17 15.65 -9.24
N LEU A 338 7.42 15.00 -10.14
CA LEU A 338 7.83 13.75 -10.82
C LEU A 338 9.18 13.83 -11.49
N GLU A 339 9.51 14.94 -12.17
CA GLU A 339 10.80 15.11 -12.81
C GLU A 339 11.96 15.12 -11.79
N GLN A 340 11.77 15.77 -10.64
CA GLN A 340 12.75 15.78 -9.55
C GLN A 340 12.92 14.37 -8.97
N LEU A 341 11.82 13.66 -8.69
CA LEU A 341 11.84 12.30 -8.15
C LEU A 341 12.51 11.34 -9.14
N TRP A 342 12.22 11.48 -10.43
CA TRP A 342 12.84 10.71 -11.49
C TRP A 342 14.37 10.93 -11.55
N ARG A 343 14.84 12.15 -11.41
CA ARG A 343 16.29 12.45 -11.36
C ARG A 343 16.94 11.85 -10.12
N LEU A 344 16.29 11.91 -8.96
CA LEU A 344 16.79 11.31 -7.73
C LEU A 344 16.92 9.78 -7.85
N SER A 345 15.95 9.12 -8.49
CA SER A 345 15.98 7.67 -8.71
C SER A 345 17.15 7.23 -9.62
N ALA A 346 17.62 8.07 -10.53
CA ALA A 346 18.78 7.79 -11.40
C ALA A 346 20.09 7.62 -10.62
N GLY A 347 20.27 8.33 -9.53
CA GLY A 347 21.43 8.19 -8.65
C GLY A 347 21.50 6.83 -7.97
N ILE A 348 20.34 6.20 -7.73
CA ILE A 348 20.23 4.88 -7.14
C ILE A 348 20.68 3.80 -8.15
N ALA A 349 20.19 3.87 -9.37
CA ALA A 349 20.48 2.89 -10.42
C ALA A 349 21.99 2.82 -10.78
N ARG A 350 22.67 3.96 -10.83
CA ARG A 350 24.12 4.01 -11.21
C ARG A 350 25.05 3.39 -10.17
N GLN A 351 24.65 3.32 -8.90
CA GLN A 351 25.50 2.73 -7.86
C GLN A 351 25.46 1.20 -7.83
N GLN A 352 24.52 0.58 -8.54
CA GLN A 352 24.42 -0.89 -8.67
C GLN A 352 25.29 -1.47 -9.77
N VAL A 353 25.65 -0.65 -10.77
CA VAL A 353 26.64 -1.04 -11.78
C VAL A 353 28.01 -0.59 -11.21
N GLY A 354 28.55 -1.42 -10.31
CA GLY A 354 29.94 -1.27 -9.87
C GLY A 354 30.88 -1.31 -11.09
N PRO A 355 32.06 -0.75 -11.01
CA PRO A 355 33.04 -0.87 -12.10
C PRO A 355 33.25 -2.35 -12.32
N GLY A 356 32.86 -2.80 -13.52
CA GLY A 356 32.91 -4.20 -13.90
C GLY A 356 34.32 -4.78 -13.73
N ASP A 357 34.31 -6.00 -13.20
CA ASP A 357 35.46 -6.91 -13.29
C ASP A 357 35.68 -7.34 -14.75
#